data_58bd5620f643492a513456cbe4f52f53
#
_entry.id   58bd5620f643492a513456cbe4f52f53
#
_cell.length_a   1.000
_cell.length_b   1.000
_cell.length_c   1.000
_cell.angle_alpha   90.00
_cell.angle_beta   90.00
_cell.angle_gamma   90.00
#
_symmetry.space_group_name_H-M   'P 1'
#
loop_
_entity.id
_entity.type
_entity.pdbx_description
1 polymer ?
#
loop_
_entity_poly.entity_id
_entity_poly.type
_entity_poly.pdbx_seq_one_letter_code
_entity_poly.pdbx_strand_id
1 'polypeptide(L)'
;MKASLLSKIEALADRHQEVEALLGDAEVIHDQNRFRDLSVEFAHLNEVVIQYRRWQQLHISLEDAKQMLEDPDLDMRALASEEATEAEQGLEAIASSLQVLLLPRDPSDGNNVFLEIRAGTGGDEAAIFSGDLFRMYHRYAEQKGWSVEILSERAGEHGGFKELISRVVLLTKFFL
;
A
#
# COMPACT_ATOMS: atom_id res chain seq x y z
N MET A 1 -19.69 0.88 9.18
CA MET A 1 -18.90 2.01 8.60
C MET A 1 -19.74 3.28 8.63
N LYS A 2 -19.12 4.51 8.77
CA LYS A 2 -19.89 5.77 8.77
C LYS A 2 -20.42 6.08 7.37
N ALA A 3 -21.62 6.62 7.25
CA ALA A 3 -22.28 6.91 5.97
C ALA A 3 -21.45 7.86 5.07
N SER A 4 -20.83 8.88 5.68
CA SER A 4 -19.93 9.81 4.94
C SER A 4 -18.67 9.15 4.36
N LEU A 5 -18.15 8.12 5.02
CA LEU A 5 -17.02 7.35 4.54
C LEU A 5 -17.45 6.46 3.38
N LEU A 6 -18.59 5.81 3.51
CA LEU A 6 -19.17 4.96 2.47
C LEU A 6 -19.40 5.75 1.17
N SER A 7 -20.07 6.90 1.25
CA SER A 7 -20.30 7.77 0.09
C SER A 7 -19.00 8.22 -0.59
N LYS A 8 -17.94 8.47 0.19
CA LYS A 8 -16.62 8.80 -0.37
C LYS A 8 -16.00 7.61 -1.13
N ILE A 9 -16.14 6.40 -0.56
CA ILE A 9 -15.61 5.17 -1.20
C ILE A 9 -16.39 4.87 -2.48
N GLU A 10 -17.70 5.03 -2.47
CA GLU A 10 -18.56 4.86 -3.66
C GLU A 10 -18.13 5.80 -4.79
N ALA A 11 -17.91 7.09 -4.48
CA ALA A 11 -17.41 8.04 -5.47
C ALA A 11 -16.03 7.64 -6.04
N LEU A 12 -15.15 7.05 -5.22
CA LEU A 12 -13.86 6.53 -5.70
C LEU A 12 -14.02 5.27 -6.55
N ALA A 13 -15.02 4.43 -6.26
CA ALA A 13 -15.32 3.26 -7.08
C ALA A 13 -15.89 3.66 -8.45
N ASP A 14 -16.74 4.68 -8.50
CA ASP A 14 -17.24 5.24 -9.76
C ASP A 14 -16.08 5.84 -10.56
N ARG A 15 -15.19 6.58 -9.91
CA ARG A 15 -14.00 7.15 -10.55
C ARG A 15 -13.06 6.07 -11.09
N HIS A 16 -12.91 4.95 -10.38
CA HIS A 16 -12.12 3.81 -10.86
C HIS A 16 -12.66 3.27 -12.20
N GLN A 17 -13.99 3.12 -12.32
CA GLN A 17 -14.62 2.66 -13.57
C GLN A 17 -14.41 3.65 -14.72
N GLU A 18 -14.51 4.97 -14.44
CA GLU A 18 -14.22 5.99 -15.44
C GLU A 18 -12.78 5.91 -15.93
N VAL A 19 -11.82 5.80 -15.00
CA VAL A 19 -10.38 5.72 -15.34
C VAL A 19 -10.09 4.44 -16.12
N GLU A 20 -10.70 3.31 -15.74
CA GLU A 20 -10.59 2.04 -16.46
C GLU A 20 -11.08 2.19 -17.91
N ALA A 21 -12.21 2.84 -18.14
CA ALA A 21 -12.74 3.11 -19.46
C ALA A 21 -11.82 4.05 -20.28
N LEU A 22 -11.28 5.10 -19.64
CA LEU A 22 -10.34 6.03 -20.28
C LEU A 22 -9.03 5.36 -20.70
N LEU A 23 -8.51 4.44 -19.91
CA LEU A 23 -7.29 3.68 -20.24
C LEU A 23 -7.49 2.75 -21.44
N GLY A 24 -8.74 2.40 -21.78
CA GLY A 24 -9.09 1.67 -23.00
C GLY A 24 -9.30 2.56 -24.24
N ASP A 25 -9.28 3.89 -24.07
CA ASP A 25 -9.50 4.82 -25.18
C ASP A 25 -8.24 4.98 -26.04
N ALA A 26 -8.40 4.89 -27.36
CA ALA A 26 -7.32 5.01 -28.31
C ALA A 26 -6.60 6.38 -28.23
N GLU A 27 -7.32 7.47 -27.96
CA GLU A 27 -6.73 8.81 -27.81
C GLU A 27 -5.82 8.87 -26.58
N VAL A 28 -6.23 8.26 -25.48
CA VAL A 28 -5.45 8.19 -24.25
C VAL A 28 -4.21 7.31 -24.43
N ILE A 29 -4.34 6.17 -25.10
CA ILE A 29 -3.22 5.25 -25.38
C ILE A 29 -2.12 5.95 -26.21
N HIS A 30 -2.48 6.86 -27.11
CA HIS A 30 -1.51 7.60 -27.91
C HIS A 30 -0.84 8.77 -27.15
N ASP A 31 -1.42 9.24 -26.05
CA ASP A 31 -0.83 10.24 -25.16
C ASP A 31 -0.13 9.60 -23.97
N GLN A 32 1.17 9.38 -24.10
CA GLN A 32 1.99 8.69 -23.07
C GLN A 32 1.91 9.35 -21.69
N ASN A 33 1.83 10.68 -21.62
CA ASN A 33 1.76 11.36 -20.32
C ASN A 33 0.41 11.15 -19.65
N ARG A 34 -0.67 11.32 -20.41
CA ARG A 34 -2.03 11.10 -19.94
C ARG A 34 -2.27 9.63 -19.54
N PHE A 35 -1.79 8.69 -20.36
CA PHE A 35 -1.87 7.26 -20.05
C PHE A 35 -1.15 6.91 -18.76
N ARG A 36 0.07 7.44 -18.57
CA ARG A 36 0.84 7.20 -17.33
C ARG A 36 0.12 7.75 -16.11
N ASP A 37 -0.38 9.00 -16.18
CA ASP A 37 -1.03 9.65 -15.05
C ASP A 37 -2.32 8.92 -14.66
N LEU A 38 -3.13 8.51 -15.65
CA LEU A 38 -4.32 7.68 -15.43
C LEU A 38 -3.97 6.28 -14.90
N SER A 39 -2.86 5.67 -15.34
CA SER A 39 -2.42 4.37 -14.83
C SER A 39 -2.01 4.45 -13.35
N VAL A 40 -1.37 5.53 -12.93
CA VAL A 40 -1.04 5.78 -11.52
C VAL A 40 -2.33 5.98 -10.71
N GLU A 41 -3.26 6.80 -11.21
CA GLU A 41 -4.57 7.00 -10.57
C GLU A 41 -5.33 5.68 -10.43
N PHE A 42 -5.39 4.87 -11.50
CA PHE A 42 -6.03 3.56 -11.50
C PHE A 42 -5.45 2.64 -10.42
N ALA A 43 -4.13 2.55 -10.34
CA ALA A 43 -3.46 1.70 -9.34
C ALA A 43 -3.83 2.09 -7.91
N HIS A 44 -3.94 3.39 -7.62
CA HIS A 44 -4.37 3.88 -6.31
C HIS A 44 -5.83 3.58 -6.00
N LEU A 45 -6.72 3.83 -6.98
CA LEU A 45 -8.14 3.57 -6.81
C LEU A 45 -8.42 2.08 -6.67
N ASN A 46 -7.68 1.24 -7.38
CA ASN A 46 -7.85 -0.21 -7.37
C ASN A 46 -7.63 -0.82 -5.98
N GLU A 47 -6.66 -0.32 -5.20
CA GLU A 47 -6.45 -0.77 -3.81
C GLU A 47 -7.71 -0.53 -2.95
N VAL A 48 -8.33 0.64 -3.10
CA VAL A 48 -9.55 0.99 -2.36
C VAL A 48 -10.73 0.13 -2.83
N VAL A 49 -10.89 -0.04 -4.14
CA VAL A 49 -12.01 -0.79 -4.74
C VAL A 49 -11.95 -2.27 -4.38
N ILE A 50 -10.77 -2.89 -4.36
CA ILE A 50 -10.59 -4.29 -3.92
C ILE A 50 -11.08 -4.46 -2.48
N GLN A 51 -10.66 -3.58 -1.57
CA GLN A 51 -11.08 -3.64 -0.17
C GLN A 51 -12.58 -3.35 -0.02
N TYR A 52 -13.12 -2.43 -0.79
CA TYR A 52 -14.54 -2.12 -0.78
C TYR A 52 -15.40 -3.30 -1.26
N ARG A 53 -15.04 -3.96 -2.36
CA ARG A 53 -15.72 -5.16 -2.86
C ARG A 53 -15.70 -6.28 -1.83
N ARG A 54 -14.57 -6.46 -1.15
CA ARG A 54 -14.47 -7.46 -0.07
C ARG A 54 -15.35 -7.10 1.13
N TRP A 55 -15.43 -5.81 1.47
CA TRP A 55 -16.34 -5.32 2.51
C TRP A 55 -17.81 -5.60 2.14
N GLN A 56 -18.22 -5.35 0.90
CA GLN A 56 -19.56 -5.63 0.42
C GLN A 56 -19.90 -7.12 0.51
N GLN A 57 -18.98 -7.99 0.11
CA GLN A 57 -19.18 -9.45 0.21
C GLN A 57 -19.35 -9.90 1.66
N LEU A 58 -18.51 -9.46 2.56
CA LEU A 58 -18.64 -9.79 3.98
C LEU A 58 -19.92 -9.23 4.60
N HIS A 59 -20.38 -8.08 4.13
CA HIS A 59 -21.65 -7.52 4.60
C HIS A 59 -22.84 -8.40 4.18
N ILE A 60 -22.84 -8.90 2.95
CA ILE A 60 -23.83 -9.84 2.46
C ILE A 60 -23.77 -11.14 3.27
N SER A 61 -22.58 -11.73 3.43
CA SER A 61 -22.40 -12.95 4.24
C SER A 61 -22.91 -12.79 5.68
N LEU A 62 -22.67 -11.62 6.29
CA LEU A 62 -23.17 -11.34 7.63
C LEU A 62 -24.71 -11.29 7.69
N GLU A 63 -25.35 -10.67 6.70
CA GLU A 63 -26.81 -10.62 6.64
C GLU A 63 -27.42 -12.01 6.40
N ASP A 64 -26.80 -12.81 5.54
CA ASP A 64 -27.21 -14.20 5.30
C ASP A 64 -27.03 -15.06 6.56
N ALA A 65 -25.89 -14.96 7.24
CA ALA A 65 -25.64 -15.65 8.50
C ALA A 65 -26.66 -15.27 9.59
N LYS A 66 -27.02 -13.97 9.68
CA LYS A 66 -28.05 -13.50 10.62
C LYS A 66 -29.42 -14.10 10.35
N GLN A 67 -29.79 -14.29 9.08
CA GLN A 67 -31.05 -14.96 8.74
C GLN A 67 -31.02 -16.45 9.14
N MET A 68 -29.86 -17.11 8.97
CA MET A 68 -29.68 -18.52 9.34
C MET A 68 -29.66 -18.75 10.86
N LEU A 69 -29.46 -17.72 11.70
CA LEU A 69 -29.59 -17.83 13.15
C LEU A 69 -31.04 -18.15 13.61
N GLU A 70 -32.00 -17.92 12.74
CA GLU A 70 -33.43 -18.24 12.99
C GLU A 70 -33.82 -19.65 12.51
N ASP A 71 -32.86 -20.42 11.94
CA ASP A 71 -33.12 -21.80 11.47
C ASP A 71 -33.54 -22.71 12.62
N PRO A 72 -34.51 -23.61 12.41
CA PRO A 72 -34.92 -24.59 13.42
C PRO A 72 -33.80 -25.57 13.80
N ASP A 73 -32.84 -25.83 12.90
CA ASP A 73 -31.73 -26.76 13.15
C ASP A 73 -30.64 -26.07 14.04
N LEU A 74 -30.26 -26.77 15.13
CA LEU A 74 -29.28 -26.29 16.08
C LEU A 74 -27.87 -26.22 15.48
N ASP A 75 -27.53 -27.17 14.61
CA ASP A 75 -26.18 -27.23 13.99
C ASP A 75 -26.05 -26.09 12.97
N MET A 76 -27.12 -25.79 12.23
CA MET A 76 -27.15 -24.65 11.31
C MET A 76 -27.02 -23.32 12.05
N ARG A 77 -27.66 -23.15 13.19
CA ARG A 77 -27.51 -21.94 14.02
C ARG A 77 -26.10 -21.78 14.58
N ALA A 78 -25.48 -22.90 14.99
CA ALA A 78 -24.11 -22.85 15.49
C ALA A 78 -23.12 -22.39 14.40
N LEU A 79 -23.26 -22.95 13.20
CA LEU A 79 -22.46 -22.56 12.03
C LEU A 79 -22.70 -21.09 11.67
N ALA A 80 -23.95 -20.65 11.60
CA ALA A 80 -24.32 -19.28 11.32
C ALA A 80 -23.74 -18.28 12.35
N SER A 81 -23.68 -18.67 13.63
CA SER A 81 -23.09 -17.85 14.67
C SER A 81 -21.56 -17.68 14.51
N GLU A 82 -20.88 -18.73 14.07
CA GLU A 82 -19.45 -18.70 13.77
C GLU A 82 -19.18 -17.80 12.54
N GLU A 83 -19.92 -18.01 11.45
CA GLU A 83 -19.83 -17.20 10.24
C GLU A 83 -20.13 -15.72 10.50
N ALA A 84 -21.15 -15.41 11.29
CA ALA A 84 -21.49 -14.03 11.65
C ALA A 84 -20.33 -13.36 12.42
N THR A 85 -19.72 -14.09 13.37
CA THR A 85 -18.59 -13.58 14.15
C THR A 85 -17.38 -13.31 13.26
N GLU A 86 -17.03 -14.22 12.36
CA GLU A 86 -15.93 -14.04 11.42
C GLU A 86 -16.18 -12.87 10.46
N ALA A 87 -17.39 -12.75 9.93
CA ALA A 87 -17.77 -11.65 9.06
C ALA A 87 -17.70 -10.30 9.77
N GLU A 88 -18.14 -10.19 11.02
CA GLU A 88 -18.06 -8.96 11.82
C GLU A 88 -16.61 -8.54 12.06
N GLN A 89 -15.72 -9.47 12.42
CA GLN A 89 -14.29 -9.19 12.60
C GLN A 89 -13.64 -8.76 11.27
N GLY A 90 -13.98 -9.44 10.17
CA GLY A 90 -13.51 -9.08 8.84
C GLY A 90 -13.95 -7.69 8.40
N LEU A 91 -15.20 -7.32 8.66
CA LEU A 91 -15.75 -5.99 8.37
C LEU A 91 -15.04 -4.89 9.14
N GLU A 92 -14.71 -5.11 10.42
CA GLU A 92 -13.98 -4.16 11.24
C GLU A 92 -12.53 -3.97 10.75
N ALA A 93 -11.85 -5.06 10.43
CA ALA A 93 -10.49 -5.02 9.88
C ALA A 93 -10.44 -4.27 8.54
N ILE A 94 -11.37 -4.55 7.63
CA ILE A 94 -11.44 -3.86 6.33
C ILE A 94 -11.82 -2.38 6.52
N ALA A 95 -12.75 -2.04 7.41
CA ALA A 95 -13.10 -0.66 7.68
C ALA A 95 -11.90 0.16 8.18
N SER A 96 -11.05 -0.43 9.02
CA SER A 96 -9.81 0.18 9.50
C SER A 96 -8.80 0.36 8.35
N SER A 97 -8.63 -0.64 7.52
CA SER A 97 -7.76 -0.59 6.33
C SER A 97 -8.21 0.51 5.34
N LEU A 98 -9.51 0.59 5.04
CA LEU A 98 -10.08 1.62 4.18
C LEU A 98 -9.87 3.04 4.74
N GLN A 99 -9.95 3.22 6.06
CA GLN A 99 -9.65 4.52 6.67
C GLN A 99 -8.20 4.95 6.41
N VAL A 100 -7.25 4.02 6.49
CA VAL A 100 -5.84 4.30 6.21
C VAL A 100 -5.62 4.61 4.73
N LEU A 101 -6.23 3.84 3.82
CA LEU A 101 -6.12 4.05 2.37
C LEU A 101 -6.70 5.39 1.89
N LEU A 102 -7.64 5.95 2.65
CA LEU A 102 -8.29 7.23 2.34
C LEU A 102 -7.57 8.45 2.94
N LEU A 103 -6.48 8.24 3.68
CA LEU A 103 -5.64 9.36 4.13
C LEU A 103 -4.99 10.02 2.92
N PRO A 104 -4.86 11.35 2.94
CA PRO A 104 -4.11 12.05 1.90
C PRO A 104 -2.69 11.49 1.83
N ARG A 105 -2.28 11.04 0.65
CA ARG A 105 -0.88 10.64 0.41
C ARG A 105 -0.03 11.89 0.20
N ASP A 106 1.18 11.86 0.70
CA ASP A 106 2.16 12.88 0.38
C ASP A 106 2.55 12.71 -1.12
N PRO A 107 2.46 13.77 -1.93
CA PRO A 107 2.90 13.73 -3.33
C PRO A 107 4.36 13.27 -3.49
N SER A 108 5.14 13.40 -2.42
CA SER A 108 6.56 13.00 -2.39
C SER A 108 6.77 11.50 -2.16
N ASP A 109 5.75 10.76 -1.69
CA ASP A 109 5.87 9.33 -1.37
C ASP A 109 6.26 8.47 -2.57
N GLY A 110 5.97 8.92 -3.79
CA GLY A 110 6.35 8.26 -5.05
C GLY A 110 7.72 8.66 -5.60
N ASN A 111 8.41 9.61 -4.99
CA ASN A 111 9.67 10.13 -5.49
C ASN A 111 10.87 9.29 -5.05
N ASN A 112 11.91 9.29 -5.90
CA ASN A 112 13.19 8.74 -5.49
C ASN A 112 13.79 9.55 -4.33
N VAL A 113 14.44 8.87 -3.41
CA VAL A 113 15.01 9.48 -2.19
C VAL A 113 16.51 9.38 -2.22
N PHE A 114 17.18 10.46 -1.81
CA PHE A 114 18.62 10.40 -1.48
C PHE A 114 18.78 10.07 0.00
N LEU A 115 19.51 8.99 0.27
CA LEU A 115 19.90 8.58 1.61
C LEU A 115 21.38 8.95 1.82
N GLU A 116 21.61 9.88 2.73
CA GLU A 116 22.95 10.30 3.12
C GLU A 116 23.24 9.86 4.56
N ILE A 117 24.33 9.16 4.77
CA ILE A 117 24.80 8.70 6.07
C ILE A 117 26.21 9.23 6.29
N ARG A 118 26.41 9.93 7.40
CA ARG A 118 27.71 10.49 7.79
C ARG A 118 28.11 10.05 9.20
N ALA A 119 29.35 9.68 9.40
CA ALA A 119 29.89 9.31 10.70
C ALA A 119 30.02 10.50 11.67
N GLY A 120 29.82 11.73 11.20
CA GLY A 120 29.90 12.94 12.02
C GLY A 120 31.30 13.14 12.64
N THR A 121 31.36 13.54 13.91
CA THR A 121 32.60 13.72 14.67
C THR A 121 33.10 12.42 15.32
N GLY A 122 32.42 11.29 15.10
CA GLY A 122 32.84 9.98 15.60
C GLY A 122 34.02 9.42 14.82
N GLY A 123 34.87 8.67 15.49
CA GLY A 123 35.99 7.94 14.87
C GLY A 123 35.53 6.69 14.12
N ASP A 124 36.37 5.67 14.15
CA ASP A 124 36.15 4.42 13.42
C ASP A 124 34.86 3.68 13.81
N GLU A 125 34.46 3.73 15.08
CA GLU A 125 33.21 3.13 15.57
C GLU A 125 31.98 3.76 14.87
N ALA A 126 32.00 5.10 14.69
CA ALA A 126 30.89 5.76 13.98
C ALA A 126 30.90 5.42 12.48
N ALA A 127 32.08 5.20 11.88
CA ALA A 127 32.15 4.75 10.50
C ALA A 127 31.62 3.31 10.34
N ILE A 128 31.95 2.41 11.26
CA ILE A 128 31.42 1.04 11.30
C ILE A 128 29.90 1.06 11.45
N PHE A 129 29.38 1.86 12.40
CA PHE A 129 27.93 2.01 12.62
C PHE A 129 27.20 2.59 11.39
N SER A 130 27.82 3.51 10.67
CA SER A 130 27.28 4.02 9.40
C SER A 130 27.10 2.90 8.36
N GLY A 131 28.05 1.96 8.32
CA GLY A 131 27.94 0.75 7.49
C GLY A 131 26.79 -0.16 7.90
N ASP A 132 26.56 -0.32 9.21
CA ASP A 132 25.45 -1.11 9.72
C ASP A 132 24.10 -0.46 9.43
N LEU A 133 23.99 0.87 9.57
CA LEU A 133 22.81 1.63 9.20
C LEU A 133 22.50 1.49 7.70
N PHE A 134 23.51 1.65 6.85
CA PHE A 134 23.33 1.47 5.42
C PHE A 134 22.82 0.06 5.09
N ARG A 135 23.40 -0.96 5.69
CA ARG A 135 22.96 -2.36 5.50
C ARG A 135 21.51 -2.59 5.94
N MET A 136 21.09 -1.95 7.04
CA MET A 136 19.71 -1.99 7.51
C MET A 136 18.76 -1.37 6.49
N TYR A 137 19.03 -0.16 6.01
CA TYR A 137 18.20 0.52 5.02
C TYR A 137 18.20 -0.18 3.67
N HIS A 138 19.34 -0.71 3.24
CA HIS A 138 19.45 -1.50 2.01
C HIS A 138 18.55 -2.74 2.05
N ARG A 139 18.59 -3.51 3.15
CA ARG A 139 17.72 -4.67 3.32
C ARG A 139 16.23 -4.29 3.38
N TYR A 140 15.92 -3.18 4.02
CA TYR A 140 14.55 -2.68 4.02
C TYR A 140 14.07 -2.33 2.59
N ALA A 141 14.92 -1.66 1.83
CA ALA A 141 14.62 -1.35 0.42
C ALA A 141 14.40 -2.62 -0.40
N GLU A 142 15.25 -3.64 -0.24
CA GLU A 142 15.09 -4.94 -0.91
C GLU A 142 13.74 -5.58 -0.57
N GLN A 143 13.33 -5.59 0.70
CA GLN A 143 12.02 -6.13 1.12
C GLN A 143 10.84 -5.39 0.49
N LYS A 144 11.01 -4.09 0.23
CA LYS A 144 10.01 -3.27 -0.46
C LYS A 144 10.08 -3.37 -1.99
N GLY A 145 11.08 -4.07 -2.53
CA GLY A 145 11.32 -4.15 -3.97
C GLY A 145 11.87 -2.88 -4.57
N TRP A 146 12.48 -2.01 -3.76
CA TRP A 146 13.17 -0.79 -4.20
C TRP A 146 14.61 -1.11 -4.58
N SER A 147 15.18 -0.37 -5.53
CA SER A 147 16.59 -0.47 -5.85
C SER A 147 17.40 0.61 -5.14
N VAL A 148 18.61 0.26 -4.71
CA VAL A 148 19.54 1.20 -4.05
C VAL A 148 20.79 1.32 -4.91
N GLU A 149 21.12 2.54 -5.29
CA GLU A 149 22.32 2.87 -6.06
C GLU A 149 23.23 3.75 -5.21
N ILE A 150 24.46 3.31 -4.98
CA ILE A 150 25.47 4.11 -4.30
C ILE A 150 26.01 5.14 -5.29
N LEU A 151 25.87 6.42 -4.97
CA LEU A 151 26.35 7.53 -5.79
C LEU A 151 27.75 7.97 -5.40
N SER A 152 28.03 7.95 -4.10
CA SER A 152 29.34 8.34 -3.54
C SER A 152 29.57 7.63 -2.22
N GLU A 153 30.78 7.18 -2.00
CA GLU A 153 31.20 6.60 -0.72
C GLU A 153 32.60 7.04 -0.32
N ARG A 154 32.79 7.20 0.97
CA ARG A 154 34.08 7.40 1.60
C ARG A 154 34.28 6.38 2.71
N ALA A 155 35.09 5.38 2.44
CA ALA A 155 35.34 4.28 3.37
C ALA A 155 35.96 4.74 4.68
N GLY A 156 35.64 4.07 5.78
CA GLY A 156 36.35 4.16 7.05
C GLY A 156 37.66 3.38 7.01
N GLU A 157 38.62 3.77 7.86
CA GLU A 157 39.94 3.11 7.90
C GLU A 157 39.86 1.68 8.44
N HIS A 158 38.92 1.43 9.34
CA HIS A 158 38.69 0.12 9.96
C HIS A 158 37.34 -0.52 9.53
N GLY A 159 36.81 -0.14 8.36
CA GLY A 159 35.56 -0.60 7.81
C GLY A 159 34.42 0.42 7.96
N GLY A 160 33.29 0.12 7.36
CA GLY A 160 32.16 1.05 7.30
C GLY A 160 32.43 2.26 6.41
N PHE A 161 31.68 3.35 6.64
CA PHE A 161 31.74 4.55 5.82
C PHE A 161 31.88 5.82 6.67
N LYS A 162 32.85 6.69 6.33
CA LYS A 162 32.90 8.07 6.85
C LYS A 162 31.75 8.91 6.26
N GLU A 163 31.39 8.62 5.02
CA GLU A 163 30.26 9.22 4.30
C GLU A 163 29.77 8.24 3.24
N LEU A 164 28.47 8.15 3.07
CA LEU A 164 27.84 7.39 1.99
C LEU A 164 26.60 8.14 1.52
N ILE A 165 26.48 8.32 0.21
CA ILE A 165 25.33 8.91 -0.44
C ILE A 165 24.78 7.87 -1.41
N SER A 166 23.53 7.51 -1.25
CA SER A 166 22.84 6.58 -2.13
C SER A 166 21.51 7.14 -2.60
N ARG A 167 21.07 6.69 -3.77
CA ARG A 167 19.74 6.95 -4.31
C ARG A 167 18.91 5.69 -4.13
N VAL A 168 17.77 5.84 -3.46
CA VAL A 168 16.75 4.81 -3.34
C VAL A 168 15.69 5.09 -4.41
N VAL A 169 15.55 4.17 -5.34
CA VAL A 169 14.60 4.25 -6.44
C VAL A 169 13.40 3.40 -6.08
N LEU A 170 12.27 4.06 -5.91
CA LEU A 170 11.00 3.39 -5.69
C LEU A 170 10.53 2.80 -7.04
N LEU A 171 10.69 1.50 -7.20
CA LEU A 171 10.14 0.81 -8.37
C LEU A 171 8.62 0.82 -8.25
N THR A 172 7.96 1.75 -8.91
CA THR A 172 6.55 1.64 -9.21
C THR A 172 6.41 0.38 -10.08
N LYS A 173 5.87 -0.71 -9.51
CA LYS A 173 5.57 -1.91 -10.31
C LYS A 173 4.49 -1.51 -11.31
N PHE A 174 4.89 -1.11 -12.50
CA PHE A 174 4.00 -1.15 -13.64
C PHE A 174 3.74 -2.63 -13.92
N PHE A 175 2.57 -3.12 -13.58
CA PHE A 175 2.08 -4.38 -14.13
C PHE A 175 1.85 -4.16 -15.63
N LEU A 176 2.74 -4.75 -16.45
CA LEU A 176 2.47 -5.02 -17.86
C LEU A 176 1.47 -6.17 -17.95
#